data_82036bff475bf38f96659dfb791377cd
#
_entry.id   82036bff475bf38f96659dfb791377cd
#
_cell.length_a   1.000
_cell.length_b   1.000
_cell.length_c   1.000
_cell.angle_alpha   90.00
_cell.angle_beta   90.00
_cell.angle_gamma   90.00
#
_symmetry.space_group_name_H-M   'P 1'
#
loop_
_entity.id
_entity.type
_entity.pdbx_description
1 polymer ?
#
loop_
_entity_poly.entity_id
_entity_poly.type
_entity_poly.pdbx_seq_one_letter_code
_entity_poly.pdbx_strand_id
1 'polypeptide(L)'
;QQRTVLASIVQRPDATVQVVQELLRKGPPHGLQPVGLLPDEQIVVRERPYQLSLSVPQSYEPTRDYALIVCLHGAGFTGEAYLDRWKSRLGEGYILACPTYPAGAWFTSRAEDLVLATVQAAQQRYRIDPNRIFLSGMSNGGIGAWLIGMHHAPLFAGLAPMASGIDDVLFPFLENLRTTPTYIIHGSQDQVMPVELSRKLAGELKNLGYPYIYREHDRTHAMAGGHFFPREELPDLVKWFDDQRR
;
A
#
# COMPACT_ATOMS: atom_id res chain seq x y z
N GLN A 1 -18.89 9.87 23.50
CA GLN A 1 -17.99 10.91 22.98
C GLN A 1 -18.36 11.37 21.56
N GLN A 2 -18.53 10.49 20.57
CA GLN A 2 -18.83 10.90 19.17
C GLN A 2 -20.16 11.67 19.04
N ARG A 3 -21.23 11.26 19.75
CA ARG A 3 -22.52 11.97 19.74
C ARG A 3 -22.43 13.38 20.34
N THR A 4 -21.61 13.56 21.36
CA THR A 4 -21.40 14.86 22.01
C THR A 4 -20.65 15.82 21.09
N VAL A 5 -19.64 15.33 20.36
CA VAL A 5 -18.88 16.12 19.38
C VAL A 5 -19.76 16.53 18.21
N LEU A 6 -20.56 15.61 17.65
CA LEU A 6 -21.50 15.93 16.57
C LEU A 6 -22.53 16.98 17.00
N ALA A 7 -23.09 16.85 18.21
CA ALA A 7 -24.04 17.83 18.73
C ALA A 7 -23.40 19.24 18.87
N SER A 8 -22.12 19.31 19.30
CA SER A 8 -21.42 20.59 19.41
C SER A 8 -21.11 21.22 18.05
N ILE A 9 -20.83 20.41 17.02
CA ILE A 9 -20.58 20.89 15.65
C ILE A 9 -21.87 21.49 15.05
N VAL A 10 -22.99 20.78 15.19
CA VAL A 10 -24.29 21.21 14.64
C VAL A 10 -24.78 22.54 15.24
N GLN A 11 -24.38 22.86 16.47
CA GLN A 11 -24.73 24.13 17.14
C GLN A 11 -23.86 25.32 16.71
N ARG A 12 -22.82 25.13 15.92
CA ARG A 12 -21.96 26.22 15.47
C ARG A 12 -22.59 26.94 14.28
N PRO A 13 -22.69 28.29 14.33
CA PRO A 13 -23.30 29.08 13.24
C PRO A 13 -22.55 28.97 11.91
N ASP A 14 -21.24 28.63 11.98
CA ASP A 14 -20.34 28.47 10.83
C ASP A 14 -20.31 27.03 10.28
N ALA A 15 -20.98 26.07 10.90
CA ALA A 15 -21.01 24.67 10.47
C ALA A 15 -21.99 24.42 9.32
N THR A 16 -21.74 25.07 8.19
CA THR A 16 -22.45 24.76 6.94
C THR A 16 -21.95 23.45 6.34
N VAL A 17 -22.78 22.79 5.52
CA VAL A 17 -22.38 21.56 4.80
C VAL A 17 -21.09 21.78 4.03
N GLN A 18 -20.93 22.93 3.39
CA GLN A 18 -19.73 23.29 2.61
C GLN A 18 -18.48 23.38 3.51
N VAL A 19 -18.59 24.06 4.66
CA VAL A 19 -17.49 24.18 5.63
C VAL A 19 -17.10 22.81 6.19
N VAL A 20 -18.08 21.98 6.56
CA VAL A 20 -17.81 20.62 7.06
C VAL A 20 -17.17 19.75 5.98
N GLN A 21 -17.65 19.81 4.74
CA GLN A 21 -17.03 19.08 3.62
C GLN A 21 -15.60 19.54 3.35
N GLU A 22 -15.34 20.85 3.43
CA GLU A 22 -14.01 21.39 3.25
C GLU A 22 -13.04 20.98 4.37
N LEU A 23 -13.48 21.00 5.62
CA LEU A 23 -12.72 20.53 6.78
C LEU A 23 -12.43 19.02 6.71
N LEU A 24 -13.42 18.22 6.32
CA LEU A 24 -13.24 16.78 6.12
C LEU A 24 -12.25 16.50 4.96
N ARG A 25 -12.29 17.30 3.90
CA ARG A 25 -11.37 17.19 2.77
C ARG A 25 -9.94 17.62 3.12
N LYS A 26 -9.80 18.68 3.94
CA LYS A 26 -8.50 19.14 4.42
C LYS A 26 -7.89 18.23 5.49
N GLY A 27 -8.71 17.44 6.18
CA GLY A 27 -8.27 16.65 7.32
C GLY A 27 -7.84 17.50 8.52
N PRO A 28 -7.29 16.88 9.57
CA PRO A 28 -6.74 17.60 10.71
C PRO A 28 -5.49 18.38 10.31
N PRO A 29 -5.19 19.52 10.97
CA PRO A 29 -3.95 20.23 10.73
C PRO A 29 -2.76 19.36 11.15
N HIS A 30 -1.79 19.21 10.24
CA HIS A 30 -0.54 18.52 10.52
C HIS A 30 0.52 19.53 10.96
N GLY A 31 1.34 19.16 11.95
CA GLY A 31 2.53 19.90 12.37
C GLY A 31 3.79 19.39 11.69
N LEU A 32 4.92 19.95 12.07
CA LEU A 32 6.23 19.41 11.71
C LEU A 32 6.37 18.01 12.28
N GLN A 33 6.82 17.08 11.47
CA GLN A 33 7.03 15.68 11.82
C GLN A 33 8.44 15.25 11.46
N PRO A 34 8.97 14.17 12.06
CA PRO A 34 10.24 13.58 11.65
C PRO A 34 10.25 13.25 10.14
N VAL A 35 11.37 13.54 9.48
CA VAL A 35 11.59 13.33 8.05
C VAL A 35 12.80 12.42 7.80
N GLY A 36 12.96 11.94 6.58
CA GLY A 36 14.02 11.04 6.19
C GLY A 36 13.68 9.58 6.43
N LEU A 37 14.69 8.78 6.74
CA LEU A 37 14.54 7.36 7.04
C LEU A 37 14.29 7.19 8.54
N LEU A 38 13.17 6.56 8.88
CA LEU A 38 12.72 6.29 10.24
C LEU A 38 12.50 4.76 10.36
N PRO A 39 13.58 3.97 10.55
CA PRO A 39 13.50 2.51 10.47
C PRO A 39 12.84 1.85 11.68
N ASP A 40 12.88 2.50 12.85
CA ASP A 40 12.55 1.91 14.15
C ASP A 40 11.30 2.49 14.82
N GLU A 41 10.38 2.99 13.99
CA GLU A 41 9.08 3.42 14.51
C GLU A 41 8.26 2.22 14.98
N GLN A 42 7.32 2.46 15.89
CA GLN A 42 6.44 1.43 16.41
C GLN A 42 4.97 1.79 16.21
N ILE A 43 4.17 0.76 15.95
CA ILE A 43 2.72 0.84 15.90
C ILE A 43 2.13 -0.25 16.77
N VAL A 44 1.13 0.10 17.58
CA VAL A 44 0.45 -0.86 18.47
C VAL A 44 -0.86 -1.31 17.85
N VAL A 45 -1.00 -2.63 17.65
CA VAL A 45 -2.20 -3.24 17.10
C VAL A 45 -2.65 -4.36 18.03
N ARG A 46 -3.89 -4.32 18.52
CA ARG A 46 -4.44 -5.27 19.50
C ARG A 46 -3.48 -5.50 20.67
N GLU A 47 -3.01 -4.41 21.28
CA GLU A 47 -2.10 -4.40 22.44
C GLU A 47 -0.69 -4.97 22.18
N ARG A 48 -0.32 -5.21 20.92
CA ARG A 48 1.01 -5.68 20.52
C ARG A 48 1.75 -4.63 19.72
N PRO A 49 3.02 -4.35 20.06
CA PRO A 49 3.86 -3.49 19.25
C PRO A 49 4.36 -4.24 18.00
N TYR A 50 4.40 -3.52 16.88
CA TYR A 50 5.01 -3.94 15.63
C TYR A 50 5.96 -2.86 15.14
N GLN A 51 7.07 -3.27 14.56
CA GLN A 51 8.00 -2.35 13.91
C GLN A 51 7.35 -1.79 12.64
N LEU A 52 7.52 -0.48 12.45
CA LEU A 52 7.11 0.25 11.26
C LEU A 52 8.30 1.06 10.75
N SER A 53 8.75 0.79 9.54
CA SER A 53 9.83 1.56 8.91
C SER A 53 9.23 2.55 7.91
N LEU A 54 9.61 3.83 8.02
CA LEU A 54 9.09 4.92 7.19
C LEU A 54 10.20 5.57 6.37
N SER A 55 9.87 5.98 5.14
CA SER A 55 10.64 6.96 4.39
C SER A 55 9.76 8.16 4.11
N VAL A 56 10.15 9.31 4.66
CA VAL A 56 9.46 10.59 4.52
C VAL A 56 10.38 11.55 3.78
N PRO A 57 9.91 12.28 2.74
CA PRO A 57 10.72 13.25 2.03
C PRO A 57 11.39 14.24 2.99
N GLN A 58 12.64 14.59 2.73
CA GLN A 58 13.34 15.62 3.51
C GLN A 58 12.68 17.00 3.38
N SER A 59 12.05 17.23 2.24
CA SER A 59 11.28 18.44 1.91
C SER A 59 9.81 18.36 2.35
N TYR A 60 9.47 17.49 3.33
CA TYR A 60 8.10 17.36 3.81
C TYR A 60 7.54 18.69 4.33
N GLU A 61 6.40 19.10 3.82
CA GLU A 61 5.65 20.28 4.25
C GLU A 61 4.25 19.87 4.73
N PRO A 62 3.83 20.30 5.95
CA PRO A 62 2.49 19.95 6.48
C PRO A 62 1.32 20.48 5.66
N THR A 63 1.56 21.39 4.73
CA THR A 63 0.56 22.02 3.85
C THR A 63 0.43 21.34 2.49
N ARG A 64 1.37 20.45 2.14
CA ARG A 64 1.39 19.72 0.87
C ARG A 64 0.88 18.31 1.04
N ASP A 65 0.05 17.84 0.11
CA ASP A 65 -0.47 16.47 0.10
C ASP A 65 0.57 15.49 -0.49
N TYR A 66 0.70 14.32 0.15
CA TYR A 66 1.63 13.25 -0.23
C TYR A 66 0.89 11.95 -0.51
N ALA A 67 1.35 11.20 -1.48
CA ALA A 67 0.89 9.83 -1.68
C ALA A 67 1.49 8.91 -0.60
N LEU A 68 0.75 7.89 -0.20
CA LEU A 68 1.21 6.83 0.69
C LEU A 68 1.36 5.52 -0.06
N ILE A 69 2.52 4.88 0.03
CA ILE A 69 2.69 3.48 -0.37
C ILE A 69 2.91 2.64 0.88
N VAL A 70 2.00 1.72 1.15
CA VAL A 70 2.21 0.66 2.15
C VAL A 70 2.82 -0.53 1.44
N CYS A 71 4.02 -0.97 1.86
CA CYS A 71 4.75 -2.05 1.22
C CYS A 71 4.96 -3.23 2.16
N LEU A 72 4.48 -4.40 1.76
CA LEU A 72 4.50 -5.63 2.53
C LEU A 72 5.68 -6.51 2.12
N HIS A 73 6.52 -6.87 3.11
CA HIS A 73 7.70 -7.69 2.87
C HIS A 73 7.38 -9.17 2.62
N GLY A 74 8.29 -9.88 1.92
CA GLY A 74 8.23 -11.32 1.74
C GLY A 74 8.61 -12.12 3.00
N ALA A 75 8.49 -13.44 2.94
CA ALA A 75 8.87 -14.32 4.02
C ALA A 75 10.35 -14.16 4.40
N GLY A 76 10.64 -14.08 5.69
CA GLY A 76 12.00 -13.95 6.21
C GLY A 76 12.63 -12.56 6.10
N PHE A 77 11.87 -11.55 5.61
CA PHE A 77 12.31 -10.16 5.54
C PHE A 77 11.63 -9.29 6.61
N THR A 78 12.03 -8.02 6.67
CA THR A 78 11.47 -6.97 7.51
C THR A 78 11.01 -5.78 6.67
N GLY A 79 10.23 -4.88 7.26
CA GLY A 79 9.85 -3.63 6.61
C GLY A 79 11.06 -2.76 6.25
N GLU A 80 12.07 -2.72 7.12
CA GLU A 80 13.31 -1.97 6.88
C GLU A 80 14.04 -2.44 5.62
N ALA A 81 14.16 -3.75 5.41
CA ALA A 81 14.79 -4.31 4.21
C ALA A 81 14.06 -3.91 2.92
N TYR A 82 12.75 -3.68 3.00
CA TYR A 82 11.95 -3.20 1.87
C TYR A 82 12.09 -1.69 1.67
N LEU A 83 12.24 -0.94 2.74
CA LEU A 83 12.48 0.49 2.68
C LEU A 83 13.71 0.80 1.78
N ASP A 84 14.80 0.05 1.94
CA ASP A 84 16.02 0.20 1.15
C ASP A 84 15.82 -0.04 -0.36
N ARG A 85 14.87 -0.87 -0.74
CA ARG A 85 14.58 -1.16 -2.15
C ARG A 85 13.90 0.01 -2.86
N TRP A 86 13.12 0.79 -2.12
CA TRP A 86 12.25 1.83 -2.68
C TRP A 86 12.79 3.25 -2.53
N LYS A 87 13.43 3.56 -1.40
CA LYS A 87 13.75 4.92 -0.95
C LYS A 87 14.47 5.81 -1.97
N SER A 88 15.34 5.24 -2.79
CA SER A 88 16.16 5.99 -3.74
C SER A 88 15.46 6.33 -5.05
N ARG A 89 14.18 5.98 -5.21
CA ARG A 89 13.47 6.02 -6.49
C ARG A 89 12.07 6.60 -6.41
N LEU A 90 11.56 6.72 -5.20
CA LEU A 90 10.33 7.47 -4.95
C LEU A 90 10.69 8.95 -4.96
N GLY A 91 9.97 9.73 -5.76
CA GLY A 91 10.10 11.18 -5.75
C GLY A 91 9.60 11.81 -4.44
N GLU A 92 9.84 13.11 -4.29
CA GLU A 92 9.47 13.91 -3.10
C GLU A 92 7.95 14.03 -2.85
N GLY A 93 7.12 13.36 -3.63
CA GLY A 93 5.65 13.32 -3.48
C GLY A 93 5.12 12.10 -2.73
N TYR A 94 6.00 11.21 -2.24
CA TYR A 94 5.64 9.93 -1.67
C TYR A 94 6.15 9.76 -0.25
N ILE A 95 5.29 9.19 0.62
CA ILE A 95 5.67 8.61 1.90
C ILE A 95 5.56 7.10 1.76
N LEU A 96 6.62 6.38 2.13
CA LEU A 96 6.66 4.92 2.12
C LEU A 96 6.53 4.41 3.55
N ALA A 97 5.61 3.47 3.77
CA ALA A 97 5.39 2.81 5.05
C ALA A 97 5.54 1.29 4.90
N CYS A 98 6.52 0.73 5.58
CA CYS A 98 6.86 -0.70 5.52
C CYS A 98 6.70 -1.31 6.92
N PRO A 99 5.52 -1.83 7.29
CA PRO A 99 5.35 -2.54 8.55
C PRO A 99 6.09 -3.88 8.52
N THR A 100 6.58 -4.34 9.67
CA THR A 100 7.14 -5.67 9.85
C THR A 100 6.13 -6.59 10.52
N TYR A 101 5.78 -7.69 9.85
CA TYR A 101 4.92 -8.74 10.39
C TYR A 101 5.68 -10.06 10.47
N PRO A 102 5.61 -10.79 11.59
CA PRO A 102 6.37 -12.04 11.80
C PRO A 102 6.17 -13.02 10.64
N ALA A 103 7.28 -13.57 10.13
CA ALA A 103 7.32 -14.52 9.02
C ALA A 103 6.68 -14.04 7.70
N GLY A 104 6.24 -12.77 7.61
CA GLY A 104 5.54 -12.27 6.42
C GLY A 104 4.19 -12.94 6.16
N ALA A 105 3.50 -13.42 7.19
CA ALA A 105 2.22 -14.11 7.07
C ALA A 105 1.05 -13.12 6.90
N TRP A 106 1.05 -12.34 5.82
CA TRP A 106 0.12 -11.25 5.53
C TRP A 106 -1.33 -11.68 5.24
N PHE A 107 -1.60 -12.98 5.29
CA PHE A 107 -2.92 -13.58 5.06
C PHE A 107 -3.69 -13.87 6.36
N THR A 108 -3.42 -13.14 7.43
CA THR A 108 -4.12 -13.24 8.71
C THR A 108 -4.88 -11.96 9.04
N SER A 109 -5.98 -12.06 9.78
CA SER A 109 -6.75 -10.88 10.21
C SER A 109 -5.93 -9.88 11.03
N ARG A 110 -4.92 -10.36 11.76
CA ARG A 110 -4.02 -9.48 12.52
C ARG A 110 -3.05 -8.73 11.62
N ALA A 111 -2.58 -9.35 10.55
CA ALA A 111 -1.76 -8.69 9.53
C ALA A 111 -2.56 -7.62 8.79
N GLU A 112 -3.82 -7.93 8.48
CA GLU A 112 -4.76 -6.96 7.91
C GLU A 112 -4.95 -5.76 8.83
N ASP A 113 -5.24 -5.97 10.11
CA ASP A 113 -5.33 -4.87 11.10
C ASP A 113 -4.06 -4.03 11.15
N LEU A 114 -2.87 -4.66 11.03
CA LEU A 114 -1.60 -3.92 11.00
C LEU A 114 -1.50 -3.03 9.76
N VAL A 115 -1.91 -3.50 8.60
CA VAL A 115 -1.93 -2.68 7.37
C VAL A 115 -2.87 -1.48 7.52
N LEU A 116 -4.09 -1.71 8.02
CA LEU A 116 -5.06 -0.64 8.25
C LEU A 116 -4.57 0.38 9.29
N ALA A 117 -3.99 -0.11 10.39
CA ALA A 117 -3.39 0.75 11.40
C ALA A 117 -2.18 1.54 10.86
N THR A 118 -1.39 0.95 9.95
CA THR A 118 -0.28 1.65 9.27
C THR A 118 -0.80 2.83 8.44
N VAL A 119 -1.85 2.62 7.65
CA VAL A 119 -2.51 3.71 6.90
C VAL A 119 -3.00 4.80 7.85
N GLN A 120 -3.70 4.42 8.91
CA GLN A 120 -4.24 5.36 9.88
C GLN A 120 -3.12 6.15 10.59
N ALA A 121 -2.05 5.50 11.02
CA ALA A 121 -0.91 6.15 11.67
C ALA A 121 -0.20 7.13 10.72
N ALA A 122 -0.03 6.77 9.44
CA ALA A 122 0.54 7.67 8.45
C ALA A 122 -0.35 8.91 8.24
N GLN A 123 -1.67 8.73 8.11
CA GLN A 123 -2.64 9.82 7.95
C GLN A 123 -2.75 10.72 9.20
N GLN A 124 -2.52 10.19 10.39
CA GLN A 124 -2.51 10.99 11.63
C GLN A 124 -1.24 11.83 11.77
N ARG A 125 -0.10 11.35 11.29
CA ARG A 125 1.20 12.02 11.43
C ARG A 125 1.54 12.93 10.27
N TYR A 126 1.18 12.53 9.06
CA TYR A 126 1.57 13.19 7.81
C TYR A 126 0.36 13.52 6.97
N ARG A 127 0.49 14.57 6.17
CA ARG A 127 -0.57 14.97 5.25
C ARG A 127 -0.63 14.06 4.03
N ILE A 128 -1.35 12.95 4.18
CA ILE A 128 -1.59 11.97 3.13
C ILE A 128 -2.83 12.37 2.32
N ASP A 129 -2.71 12.37 0.99
CA ASP A 129 -3.86 12.45 0.09
C ASP A 129 -4.67 11.15 0.20
N PRO A 130 -5.92 11.18 0.71
CA PRO A 130 -6.73 9.99 0.88
C PRO A 130 -7.08 9.29 -0.44
N ASN A 131 -6.93 9.98 -1.58
CA ASN A 131 -7.14 9.44 -2.91
C ASN A 131 -5.87 8.86 -3.54
N ARG A 132 -4.74 8.88 -2.82
CA ARG A 132 -3.44 8.39 -3.30
C ARG A 132 -2.78 7.45 -2.29
N ILE A 133 -3.52 6.46 -1.81
CA ILE A 133 -3.02 5.41 -0.93
C ILE A 133 -2.89 4.13 -1.75
N PHE A 134 -1.70 3.54 -1.75
CA PHE A 134 -1.35 2.36 -2.53
C PHE A 134 -0.93 1.22 -1.62
N LEU A 135 -1.23 -0.01 -2.03
CA LEU A 135 -0.77 -1.21 -1.35
C LEU A 135 0.11 -2.03 -2.29
N SER A 136 1.33 -2.29 -1.88
CA SER A 136 2.29 -3.10 -2.61
C SER A 136 2.86 -4.19 -1.74
N GLY A 137 3.42 -5.23 -2.35
CA GLY A 137 4.11 -6.28 -1.63
C GLY A 137 4.68 -7.32 -2.58
N MET A 138 5.66 -8.08 -2.10
CA MET A 138 6.32 -9.11 -2.90
C MET A 138 6.22 -10.47 -2.20
N SER A 139 6.07 -11.56 -2.97
CA SER A 139 5.97 -12.92 -2.43
C SER A 139 4.79 -13.02 -1.45
N ASN A 140 5.01 -13.44 -0.20
CA ASN A 140 3.96 -13.41 0.83
C ASN A 140 3.35 -12.01 1.01
N GLY A 141 4.15 -10.94 0.87
CA GLY A 141 3.63 -9.56 0.87
C GLY A 141 2.73 -9.27 -0.34
N GLY A 142 3.02 -9.87 -1.49
CA GLY A 142 2.17 -9.80 -2.67
C GLY A 142 0.85 -10.55 -2.50
N ILE A 143 0.87 -11.71 -1.83
CA ILE A 143 -0.35 -12.42 -1.41
C ILE A 143 -1.19 -11.50 -0.50
N GLY A 144 -0.54 -10.87 0.48
CA GLY A 144 -1.20 -9.90 1.36
C GLY A 144 -1.78 -8.72 0.60
N ALA A 145 -1.07 -8.18 -0.41
CA ALA A 145 -1.56 -7.09 -1.23
C ALA A 145 -2.83 -7.47 -2.00
N TRP A 146 -2.91 -8.71 -2.53
CA TRP A 146 -4.13 -9.24 -3.13
C TRP A 146 -5.27 -9.34 -2.13
N LEU A 147 -5.08 -10.07 -1.02
CA LEU A 147 -6.14 -10.38 -0.06
C LEU A 147 -6.68 -9.13 0.63
N ILE A 148 -5.78 -8.31 1.18
CA ILE A 148 -6.15 -7.08 1.88
C ILE A 148 -6.68 -6.04 0.89
N GLY A 149 -6.09 -5.98 -0.31
CA GLY A 149 -6.55 -5.12 -1.40
C GLY A 149 -7.97 -5.43 -1.85
N MET A 150 -8.32 -6.71 -2.04
CA MET A 150 -9.69 -7.13 -2.38
C MET A 150 -10.67 -6.84 -1.24
N HIS A 151 -10.26 -7.06 0.02
CA HIS A 151 -11.15 -6.83 1.17
C HIS A 151 -11.40 -5.33 1.42
N HIS A 152 -10.42 -4.48 1.16
CA HIS A 152 -10.46 -3.04 1.41
C HIS A 152 -10.25 -2.20 0.14
N ALA A 153 -10.71 -2.68 -1.01
CA ALA A 153 -10.52 -2.03 -2.30
C ALA A 153 -10.84 -0.52 -2.30
N PRO A 154 -11.93 -0.04 -1.64
CA PRO A 154 -12.23 1.38 -1.57
C PRO A 154 -11.19 2.23 -0.82
N LEU A 155 -10.24 1.63 -0.10
CA LEU A 155 -9.18 2.36 0.58
C LEU A 155 -8.02 2.72 -0.35
N PHE A 156 -7.80 1.91 -1.40
CA PHE A 156 -6.60 2.00 -2.23
C PHE A 156 -6.88 2.61 -3.60
N ALA A 157 -6.01 3.51 -4.02
CA ALA A 157 -5.98 4.05 -5.38
C ALA A 157 -5.40 3.06 -6.39
N GLY A 158 -4.69 2.05 -5.92
CA GLY A 158 -4.15 0.98 -6.74
C GLY A 158 -3.38 -0.05 -5.92
N LEU A 159 -3.25 -1.26 -6.47
CA LEU A 159 -2.50 -2.37 -5.89
C LEU A 159 -1.30 -2.70 -6.76
N ALA A 160 -0.16 -3.04 -6.14
CA ALA A 160 1.04 -3.49 -6.86
C ALA A 160 1.59 -4.80 -6.25
N PRO A 161 0.91 -5.94 -6.45
CA PRO A 161 1.39 -7.25 -6.03
C PRO A 161 2.51 -7.75 -6.97
N MET A 162 3.60 -8.26 -6.38
CA MET A 162 4.79 -8.70 -7.10
C MET A 162 5.13 -10.15 -6.75
N ALA A 163 5.56 -10.94 -7.75
CA ALA A 163 6.00 -12.32 -7.60
C ALA A 163 5.07 -13.13 -6.68
N SER A 164 3.77 -13.11 -6.97
CA SER A 164 2.75 -13.68 -6.08
C SER A 164 1.49 -14.10 -6.85
N GLY A 165 0.57 -14.71 -6.13
CA GLY A 165 -0.74 -15.09 -6.61
C GLY A 165 -1.65 -15.48 -5.45
N ILE A 166 -2.87 -15.85 -5.75
CA ILE A 166 -3.86 -16.37 -4.81
C ILE A 166 -4.48 -17.65 -5.36
N ASP A 167 -5.11 -18.41 -4.51
CA ASP A 167 -5.85 -19.61 -4.88
C ASP A 167 -7.07 -19.24 -5.74
N ASP A 168 -7.39 -20.07 -6.75
CA ASP A 168 -8.51 -19.88 -7.68
C ASP A 168 -9.87 -19.77 -6.96
N VAL A 169 -10.01 -20.38 -5.80
CA VAL A 169 -11.22 -20.29 -4.94
C VAL A 169 -11.51 -18.85 -4.52
N LEU A 170 -10.51 -17.99 -4.54
CA LEU A 170 -10.63 -16.57 -4.17
C LEU A 170 -10.92 -15.65 -5.38
N PHE A 171 -10.91 -16.15 -6.60
CA PHE A 171 -11.15 -15.35 -7.80
C PHE A 171 -12.51 -14.63 -7.82
N PRO A 172 -13.60 -15.16 -7.25
CA PRO A 172 -14.85 -14.40 -7.15
C PRO A 172 -14.70 -13.05 -6.42
N PHE A 173 -13.73 -12.93 -5.49
CA PHE A 173 -13.47 -11.67 -4.76
C PHE A 173 -12.71 -10.62 -5.60
N LEU A 174 -12.18 -10.99 -6.78
CA LEU A 174 -11.62 -10.01 -7.72
C LEU A 174 -12.67 -8.98 -8.17
N GLU A 175 -13.96 -9.30 -8.07
CA GLU A 175 -15.06 -8.35 -8.31
C GLU A 175 -14.91 -7.04 -7.50
N ASN A 176 -14.35 -7.13 -6.31
CA ASN A 176 -14.09 -5.97 -5.45
C ASN A 176 -13.08 -4.99 -6.07
N LEU A 177 -12.23 -5.45 -7.00
CA LEU A 177 -11.21 -4.64 -7.68
C LEU A 177 -11.71 -3.98 -8.98
N ARG A 178 -13.00 -4.01 -9.26
CA ARG A 178 -13.58 -3.46 -10.50
C ARG A 178 -13.12 -2.03 -10.81
N THR A 179 -12.90 -1.21 -9.80
CA THR A 179 -12.46 0.19 -9.92
C THR A 179 -11.09 0.46 -9.32
N THR A 180 -10.42 -0.58 -8.82
CA THR A 180 -9.09 -0.45 -8.19
C THR A 180 -8.05 -1.03 -9.15
N PRO A 181 -7.29 -0.19 -9.87
CA PRO A 181 -6.30 -0.65 -10.83
C PRO A 181 -5.19 -1.44 -10.16
N THR A 182 -4.68 -2.46 -10.87
CA THR A 182 -3.67 -3.38 -10.34
C THR A 182 -2.46 -3.44 -11.27
N TYR A 183 -1.25 -3.30 -10.71
CA TYR A 183 0.01 -3.43 -11.42
C TYR A 183 0.73 -4.70 -10.96
N ILE A 184 0.76 -5.72 -11.80
CA ILE A 184 1.30 -7.04 -11.47
C ILE A 184 2.70 -7.16 -12.08
N ILE A 185 3.71 -7.55 -11.27
CA ILE A 185 5.08 -7.83 -11.73
C ILE A 185 5.45 -9.26 -11.33
N HIS A 186 5.98 -10.06 -12.27
CA HIS A 186 6.45 -11.40 -11.99
C HIS A 186 7.62 -11.79 -12.90
N GLY A 187 8.57 -12.54 -12.39
CA GLY A 187 9.66 -13.08 -13.22
C GLY A 187 9.27 -14.37 -13.92
N SER A 188 9.55 -14.47 -15.22
CA SER A 188 9.23 -15.65 -16.04
C SER A 188 9.91 -16.94 -15.54
N GLN A 189 11.04 -16.80 -14.85
CA GLN A 189 11.86 -17.90 -14.31
C GLN A 189 11.83 -17.95 -12.77
N ASP A 190 10.74 -17.49 -12.16
CA ASP A 190 10.56 -17.54 -10.70
C ASP A 190 10.56 -19.00 -10.22
N GLN A 191 11.52 -19.35 -9.34
CA GLN A 191 11.68 -20.69 -8.77
C GLN A 191 11.01 -20.84 -7.40
N VAL A 192 10.43 -19.78 -6.86
CA VAL A 192 9.79 -19.74 -5.54
C VAL A 192 8.26 -19.70 -5.67
N MET A 193 7.77 -18.82 -6.54
CA MET A 193 6.34 -18.64 -6.82
C MET A 193 6.09 -18.84 -8.32
N PRO A 194 5.28 -19.83 -8.73
CA PRO A 194 5.02 -20.07 -10.15
C PRO A 194 4.45 -18.83 -10.85
N VAL A 195 5.06 -18.41 -11.96
CA VAL A 195 4.60 -17.24 -12.75
C VAL A 195 3.18 -17.42 -13.27
N GLU A 196 2.75 -18.68 -13.45
CA GLU A 196 1.41 -19.04 -13.86
C GLU A 196 0.31 -18.49 -12.95
N LEU A 197 0.60 -18.29 -11.67
CA LEU A 197 -0.33 -17.67 -10.73
C LEU A 197 -0.67 -16.23 -11.14
N SER A 198 0.36 -15.42 -11.47
CA SER A 198 0.15 -14.06 -11.97
C SER A 198 -0.45 -14.03 -13.38
N ARG A 199 -0.08 -14.98 -14.25
CA ARG A 199 -0.67 -15.09 -15.58
C ARG A 199 -2.17 -15.38 -15.52
N LYS A 200 -2.58 -16.30 -14.63
CA LYS A 200 -4.01 -16.60 -14.39
C LYS A 200 -4.75 -15.36 -13.89
N LEU A 201 -4.22 -14.67 -12.89
CA LEU A 201 -4.83 -13.45 -12.33
C LEU A 201 -4.96 -12.34 -13.37
N ALA A 202 -3.92 -12.11 -14.18
CA ALA A 202 -3.96 -11.14 -15.27
C ALA A 202 -5.01 -11.55 -16.33
N GLY A 203 -5.10 -12.85 -16.63
CA GLY A 203 -6.12 -13.40 -17.53
C GLY A 203 -7.54 -13.18 -17.00
N GLU A 204 -7.76 -13.39 -15.71
CA GLU A 204 -9.07 -13.19 -15.08
C GLU A 204 -9.46 -11.72 -15.03
N LEU A 205 -8.55 -10.82 -14.64
CA LEU A 205 -8.80 -9.37 -14.69
C LEU A 205 -9.13 -8.89 -16.10
N LYS A 206 -8.47 -9.47 -17.12
CA LYS A 206 -8.79 -9.20 -18.53
C LYS A 206 -10.20 -9.67 -18.90
N ASN A 207 -10.59 -10.88 -18.50
CA ASN A 207 -11.92 -11.44 -18.76
C ASN A 207 -13.03 -10.59 -18.11
N LEU A 208 -12.77 -10.09 -16.90
CA LEU A 208 -13.68 -9.22 -16.17
C LEU A 208 -13.70 -7.77 -16.69
N GLY A 209 -12.75 -7.39 -17.55
CA GLY A 209 -12.62 -6.02 -18.06
C GLY A 209 -12.15 -5.01 -17.01
N TYR A 210 -11.42 -5.46 -15.99
CA TYR A 210 -10.92 -4.60 -14.91
C TYR A 210 -9.57 -3.97 -15.26
N PRO A 211 -9.26 -2.79 -14.72
CA PRO A 211 -8.02 -2.10 -15.04
C PRO A 211 -6.80 -2.80 -14.43
N TYR A 212 -5.88 -3.26 -15.26
CA TYR A 212 -4.64 -3.86 -14.82
C TYR A 212 -3.50 -3.60 -15.79
N ILE A 213 -2.26 -3.71 -15.27
CA ILE A 213 -1.02 -3.85 -16.03
C ILE A 213 -0.35 -5.15 -15.57
N TYR A 214 0.13 -5.94 -16.51
CA TYR A 214 0.94 -7.12 -16.24
C TYR A 214 2.33 -6.97 -16.87
N ARG A 215 3.35 -7.08 -16.04
CA ARG A 215 4.76 -7.01 -16.43
C ARG A 215 5.43 -8.32 -16.06
N GLU A 216 5.96 -9.01 -17.06
CA GLU A 216 6.77 -10.21 -16.88
C GLU A 216 8.21 -9.89 -17.27
N HIS A 217 9.17 -10.22 -16.40
CA HIS A 217 10.60 -9.98 -16.66
C HIS A 217 11.38 -11.29 -16.72
N ASP A 218 12.51 -11.25 -17.40
CA ASP A 218 13.44 -12.37 -17.57
C ASP A 218 14.71 -12.29 -16.69
N ARG A 219 14.76 -11.30 -15.80
CA ARG A 219 15.89 -11.14 -14.86
C ARG A 219 15.90 -12.26 -13.86
N THR A 220 17.07 -12.83 -13.63
CA THR A 220 17.26 -13.98 -12.74
C THR A 220 18.25 -13.68 -11.62
N HIS A 221 18.03 -14.31 -10.49
CA HIS A 221 18.93 -14.35 -9.34
C HIS A 221 19.36 -15.80 -9.10
N ALA A 222 20.61 -16.03 -8.76
CA ALA A 222 21.22 -17.37 -8.66
C ALA A 222 20.46 -18.33 -7.73
N MET A 223 19.82 -17.82 -6.66
CA MET A 223 19.13 -18.64 -5.64
C MET A 223 17.61 -18.66 -5.75
N ALA A 224 16.99 -17.84 -6.58
CA ALA A 224 15.54 -17.66 -6.58
C ALA A 224 14.96 -17.47 -8.00
N GLY A 225 15.78 -17.66 -9.04
CA GLY A 225 15.34 -17.40 -10.42
C GLY A 225 14.82 -15.97 -10.57
N GLY A 226 13.65 -15.82 -11.12
CA GLY A 226 12.97 -14.54 -11.35
C GLY A 226 12.21 -13.97 -10.16
N HIS A 227 12.37 -14.51 -8.94
CA HIS A 227 11.52 -14.14 -7.79
C HIS A 227 11.64 -12.68 -7.35
N PHE A 228 12.83 -12.08 -7.49
CA PHE A 228 13.04 -10.69 -7.09
C PHE A 228 12.75 -9.76 -8.26
N PHE A 229 11.84 -8.81 -8.06
CA PHE A 229 11.56 -7.85 -9.11
C PHE A 229 12.77 -6.93 -9.35
N PRO A 230 13.12 -6.69 -10.62
CA PRO A 230 14.31 -5.91 -10.95
C PRO A 230 14.09 -4.43 -10.66
N ARG A 231 15.14 -3.76 -10.28
CA ARG A 231 15.11 -2.33 -9.97
C ARG A 231 14.72 -1.47 -11.16
N GLU A 232 14.93 -1.96 -12.35
CA GLU A 232 14.64 -1.33 -13.63
C GLU A 232 13.13 -1.16 -13.87
N GLU A 233 12.29 -2.02 -13.25
CA GLU A 233 10.82 -1.93 -13.34
C GLU A 233 10.24 -0.81 -12.45
N LEU A 234 11.00 -0.34 -11.47
CA LEU A 234 10.50 0.62 -10.50
C LEU A 234 10.12 2.00 -11.09
N PRO A 235 10.85 2.57 -12.06
CA PRO A 235 10.44 3.83 -12.70
C PRO A 235 9.07 3.76 -13.37
N ASP A 236 8.76 2.67 -14.07
CA ASP A 236 7.47 2.46 -14.72
C ASP A 236 6.34 2.31 -13.69
N LEU A 237 6.62 1.59 -12.60
CA LEU A 237 5.67 1.43 -11.49
C LEU A 237 5.40 2.77 -10.79
N VAL A 238 6.43 3.58 -10.52
CA VAL A 238 6.26 4.90 -9.90
C VAL A 238 5.47 5.83 -10.81
N LYS A 239 5.77 5.84 -12.11
CA LYS A 239 4.99 6.60 -13.08
C LYS A 239 3.53 6.17 -13.09
N TRP A 240 3.27 4.86 -13.01
CA TRP A 240 1.90 4.37 -12.91
C TRP A 240 1.20 4.86 -11.63
N PHE A 241 1.87 4.86 -10.47
CA PHE A 241 1.30 5.43 -9.24
C PHE A 241 0.96 6.92 -9.38
N ASP A 242 1.76 7.69 -10.17
CA ASP A 242 1.50 9.11 -10.39
C ASP A 242 0.18 9.36 -11.13
N ASP A 243 -0.23 8.42 -11.98
CA ASP A 243 -1.44 8.50 -12.78
C ASP A 243 -2.70 8.01 -12.02
N GLN A 244 -2.55 7.32 -10.88
CA GLN A 244 -3.71 6.74 -10.19
C GLN A 244 -4.27 7.66 -9.12
N ARG A 245 -5.59 7.71 -9.08
CA ARG A 245 -6.41 8.36 -8.05
C ARG A 245 -7.65 7.51 -7.78
N ARG A 246 -8.11 7.52 -6.54
CA ARG A 246 -9.36 6.87 -6.14
C ARG A 246 -10.57 7.71 -6.54
#